data_8bd66659e17927a61071e5ce3b95c0da
#
_entry.id   8bd66659e17927a61071e5ce3b95c0da
#
_cell.length_a   1.000
_cell.length_b   1.000
_cell.length_c   1.000
_cell.angle_alpha   90.00
_cell.angle_beta   90.00
_cell.angle_gamma   90.00
#
_symmetry.space_group_name_H-M   'P 1'
#
loop_
_entity.id
_entity.type
_entity.pdbx_description
1 polymer ?
#
loop_
_entity_poly.entity_id
_entity_poly.type
_entity_poly.pdbx_seq_one_letter_code
_entity_poly.pdbx_strand_id
1 'polypeptide(L)'
;LVALLHDAGARLIVADVDKERAATCARNYDAKLVSAEEIYEVAADIFAPCALGAILNDQTIPRLNVEIVAGAANNQLSAERHALDLEARGILYAPDFILNAGGIICGGAYLLNETQHQLEQRITKIYDTLLEVFDLAKRCRITSATAAERYAESRLPIAMSVR
;
A
#
# COMPACT_ATOMS: atom_id res chain seq x y z
N LEU A 1 -0.12 -3.20 11.60
CA LEU A 1 -0.96 -3.76 10.55
C LEU A 1 -1.47 -5.15 10.94
N VAL A 2 -0.60 -6.12 11.24
CA VAL A 2 -0.97 -7.51 11.57
C VAL A 2 -2.05 -7.60 12.65
N ALA A 3 -1.88 -6.90 13.78
CA ALA A 3 -2.86 -6.89 14.87
C ALA A 3 -4.25 -6.42 14.38
N LEU A 4 -4.29 -5.31 13.64
CA LEU A 4 -5.55 -4.76 13.12
C LEU A 4 -6.25 -5.69 12.11
N LEU A 5 -5.47 -6.37 11.28
CA LEU A 5 -6.03 -7.34 10.32
C LEU A 5 -6.53 -8.60 11.05
N HIS A 6 -5.80 -9.08 12.06
CA HIS A 6 -6.22 -10.18 12.90
C HIS A 6 -7.55 -9.85 13.61
N ASP A 7 -7.64 -8.68 14.24
CA ASP A 7 -8.85 -8.23 14.94
C ASP A 7 -10.04 -8.05 13.97
N ALA A 8 -9.77 -7.75 12.71
CA ALA A 8 -10.77 -7.72 11.64
C ALA A 8 -11.15 -9.10 11.09
N GLY A 9 -10.56 -10.19 11.61
CA GLY A 9 -10.87 -11.57 11.21
C GLY A 9 -10.15 -12.05 9.95
N ALA A 10 -9.09 -11.36 9.49
CA ALA A 10 -8.30 -11.81 8.35
C ALA A 10 -7.47 -13.05 8.68
N ARG A 11 -7.37 -13.99 7.74
CA ARG A 11 -6.41 -15.11 7.82
C ARG A 11 -5.05 -14.63 7.36
N LEU A 12 -4.07 -14.71 8.23
CA LEU A 12 -2.78 -14.09 8.01
C LEU A 12 -1.71 -15.08 7.59
N ILE A 13 -0.87 -14.66 6.64
CA ILE A 13 0.36 -15.35 6.24
C ILE A 13 1.45 -14.31 6.35
N VAL A 14 2.51 -14.62 7.10
CA VAL A 14 3.56 -13.66 7.43
C VAL A 14 4.93 -14.17 7.05
N ALA A 15 5.79 -13.24 6.62
CA ALA A 15 7.20 -13.45 6.37
C ALA A 15 8.00 -12.23 6.82
N ASP A 16 9.20 -12.44 7.25
CA ASP A 16 10.21 -11.39 7.51
C ASP A 16 11.60 -12.00 7.28
N VAL A 17 12.59 -11.16 6.95
CA VAL A 17 13.99 -11.57 6.90
C VAL A 17 14.52 -11.93 8.29
N ASP A 18 13.97 -11.32 9.33
CA ASP A 18 14.18 -11.67 10.74
C ASP A 18 13.24 -12.84 11.10
N LYS A 19 13.79 -14.05 11.10
CA LYS A 19 13.04 -15.28 11.36
C LYS A 19 12.41 -15.31 12.76
N GLU A 20 13.05 -14.74 13.78
CA GLU A 20 12.52 -14.72 15.15
C GLU A 20 11.32 -13.78 15.26
N ARG A 21 11.42 -12.62 14.64
CA ARG A 21 10.32 -11.65 14.54
C ARG A 21 9.12 -12.25 13.81
N ALA A 22 9.36 -12.89 12.66
CA ALA A 22 8.32 -13.57 11.90
C ALA A 22 7.64 -14.68 12.71
N ALA A 23 8.41 -15.54 13.37
CA ALA A 23 7.89 -16.63 14.19
C ALA A 23 7.11 -16.11 15.41
N THR A 24 7.57 -15.03 16.03
CA THR A 24 6.86 -14.40 17.16
C THR A 24 5.53 -13.80 16.71
N CYS A 25 5.53 -13.10 15.56
CA CYS A 25 4.32 -12.57 14.95
C CYS A 25 3.32 -13.69 14.62
N ALA A 26 3.79 -14.75 13.98
CA ALA A 26 2.95 -15.91 13.63
C ALA A 26 2.27 -16.54 14.86
N ARG A 27 3.01 -16.73 15.95
CA ARG A 27 2.45 -17.27 17.20
C ARG A 27 1.43 -16.35 17.86
N ASN A 28 1.69 -15.03 17.86
CA ASN A 28 0.84 -14.08 18.56
C ASN A 28 -0.51 -13.84 17.86
N TYR A 29 -0.57 -14.08 16.53
CA TYR A 29 -1.73 -13.75 15.70
C TYR A 29 -2.26 -14.94 14.91
N ASP A 30 -1.93 -16.16 15.33
CA ASP A 30 -2.33 -17.41 14.65
C ASP A 30 -2.12 -17.36 13.12
N ALA A 31 -0.98 -16.79 12.71
CA ALA A 31 -0.66 -16.60 11.31
C ALA A 31 0.21 -17.75 10.77
N LYS A 32 0.00 -18.10 9.50
CA LYS A 32 0.89 -19.04 8.81
C LYS A 32 2.24 -18.39 8.56
N LEU A 33 3.33 -19.02 8.99
CA LEU A 33 4.68 -18.59 8.72
C LEU A 33 5.18 -19.19 7.40
N VAL A 34 5.75 -18.35 6.55
CA VAL A 34 6.48 -18.76 5.33
C VAL A 34 7.82 -18.04 5.26
N SER A 35 8.71 -18.46 4.38
CA SER A 35 9.96 -17.75 4.16
C SER A 35 9.74 -16.44 3.40
N ALA A 36 10.71 -15.52 3.48
CA ALA A 36 10.69 -14.26 2.73
C ALA A 36 10.72 -14.46 1.21
N GLU A 37 11.16 -15.63 0.74
CA GLU A 37 11.18 -15.98 -0.68
C GLU A 37 9.85 -16.58 -1.14
N GLU A 38 9.25 -17.44 -0.32
CA GLU A 38 7.97 -18.11 -0.64
C GLU A 38 6.77 -17.17 -0.62
N ILE A 39 6.86 -16.04 0.09
CA ILE A 39 5.73 -15.11 0.29
C ILE A 39 5.14 -14.59 -1.04
N TYR A 40 5.94 -14.48 -2.10
CA TYR A 40 5.49 -14.01 -3.40
C TYR A 40 4.60 -15.02 -4.15
N GLU A 41 4.71 -16.30 -3.83
CA GLU A 41 3.98 -17.39 -4.51
C GLU A 41 2.74 -17.83 -3.74
N VAL A 42 2.55 -17.30 -2.55
CA VAL A 42 1.42 -17.66 -1.69
C VAL A 42 0.11 -17.23 -2.34
N ALA A 43 -0.84 -18.16 -2.45
CA ALA A 43 -2.20 -17.83 -2.84
C ALA A 43 -2.90 -17.09 -1.69
N ALA A 44 -3.29 -15.86 -1.93
CA ALA A 44 -3.99 -14.99 -0.99
C ALA A 44 -4.81 -13.95 -1.74
N ASP A 45 -5.74 -13.30 -1.06
CA ASP A 45 -6.52 -12.21 -1.65
C ASP A 45 -5.65 -10.94 -1.79
N ILE A 46 -4.82 -10.67 -0.76
CA ILE A 46 -4.04 -9.43 -0.67
C ILE A 46 -2.57 -9.73 -0.34
N PHE A 47 -1.66 -9.17 -1.12
CA PHE A 47 -0.25 -9.05 -0.77
C PHE A 47 0.02 -7.67 -0.16
N ALA A 48 0.53 -7.63 1.06
CA ALA A 48 0.78 -6.39 1.80
C ALA A 48 2.29 -6.16 2.04
N PRO A 49 3.04 -5.58 1.09
CA PRO A 49 4.45 -5.27 1.28
C PRO A 49 4.62 -4.18 2.34
N CYS A 50 5.34 -4.51 3.45
CA CYS A 50 5.55 -3.62 4.59
C CYS A 50 7.04 -3.49 4.98
N ALA A 51 7.96 -4.00 4.14
CA ALA A 51 9.39 -3.99 4.40
C ALA A 51 10.11 -2.93 3.55
N LEU A 52 10.88 -3.33 2.55
CA LEU A 52 11.68 -2.45 1.71
C LEU A 52 10.93 -2.05 0.42
N GLY A 53 11.38 -0.96 -0.19
CA GLY A 53 10.91 -0.55 -1.52
C GLY A 53 11.43 -1.45 -2.65
N ALA A 54 11.01 -1.16 -3.90
CA ALA A 54 11.37 -1.86 -5.12
C ALA A 54 11.07 -3.39 -5.11
N ILE A 55 10.15 -3.81 -4.23
CA ILE A 55 9.76 -5.21 -4.06
C ILE A 55 8.87 -5.70 -5.22
N LEU A 56 8.17 -4.79 -5.89
CA LEU A 56 7.37 -5.07 -7.09
C LEU A 56 8.25 -4.80 -8.32
N ASN A 57 8.76 -5.87 -8.92
CA ASN A 57 9.75 -5.83 -10.00
C ASN A 57 9.57 -7.01 -10.97
N ASP A 58 10.45 -7.09 -11.99
CA ASP A 58 10.42 -8.13 -13.02
C ASP A 58 10.49 -9.58 -12.49
N GLN A 59 11.06 -9.78 -11.31
CA GLN A 59 11.23 -11.10 -10.71
C GLN A 59 10.06 -11.49 -9.81
N THR A 60 9.50 -10.53 -9.09
CA THR A 60 8.47 -10.80 -8.08
C THR A 60 7.06 -10.70 -8.63
N ILE A 61 6.75 -9.73 -9.50
CA ILE A 61 5.41 -9.57 -10.08
C ILE A 61 4.92 -10.84 -10.78
N PRO A 62 5.73 -11.55 -11.60
CA PRO A 62 5.27 -12.78 -12.26
C PRO A 62 4.88 -13.90 -11.29
N ARG A 63 5.41 -13.89 -10.07
CA ARG A 63 5.19 -14.92 -9.04
C ARG A 63 3.96 -14.65 -8.17
N LEU A 64 3.46 -13.41 -8.13
CA LEU A 64 2.33 -13.06 -7.28
C LEU A 64 1.07 -13.86 -7.64
N ASN A 65 0.41 -14.43 -6.64
CA ASN A 65 -0.86 -15.15 -6.78
C ASN A 65 -1.91 -14.50 -5.87
N VAL A 66 -2.23 -13.24 -6.19
CA VAL A 66 -3.12 -12.38 -5.39
C VAL A 66 -4.00 -11.53 -6.30
N GLU A 67 -5.10 -11.01 -5.77
CA GLU A 67 -5.97 -10.08 -6.47
C GLU A 67 -5.57 -8.62 -6.22
N ILE A 68 -5.00 -8.32 -5.05
CA ILE A 68 -4.70 -6.95 -4.61
C ILE A 68 -3.28 -6.88 -4.05
N VAL A 69 -2.60 -5.78 -4.36
CA VAL A 69 -1.38 -5.36 -3.66
C VAL A 69 -1.69 -4.08 -2.88
N ALA A 70 -1.59 -4.16 -1.56
CA ALA A 70 -1.88 -3.06 -0.65
C ALA A 70 -1.02 -3.13 0.62
N GLY A 71 0.05 -2.38 0.70
CA GLY A 71 1.01 -2.43 1.82
C GLY A 71 1.57 -1.07 2.20
N ALA A 72 2.24 -1.01 3.35
CA ALA A 72 2.74 0.23 3.93
C ALA A 72 4.20 0.58 3.55
N ALA A 73 4.90 -0.27 2.77
CA ALA A 73 6.24 0.05 2.30
C ALA A 73 6.23 1.24 1.34
N ASN A 74 7.25 2.09 1.41
CA ASN A 74 7.45 3.18 0.47
C ASN A 74 8.08 2.67 -0.84
N ASN A 75 7.78 3.33 -1.96
CA ASN A 75 8.40 3.08 -3.27
C ASN A 75 8.34 1.60 -3.65
N GLN A 76 7.16 1.00 -3.56
CA GLN A 76 6.98 -0.45 -3.77
C GLN A 76 7.31 -0.88 -5.20
N LEU A 77 6.95 -0.06 -6.20
CA LEU A 77 7.28 -0.29 -7.61
C LEU A 77 8.77 0.02 -7.87
N SER A 78 9.49 -0.93 -8.44
CA SER A 78 10.89 -0.73 -8.85
C SER A 78 11.04 0.18 -10.06
N ALA A 79 10.01 0.29 -10.89
CA ALA A 79 9.89 1.23 -12.00
C ALA A 79 8.40 1.50 -12.29
N GLU A 80 8.07 2.64 -12.87
CA GLU A 80 6.69 3.06 -13.19
C GLU A 80 5.93 2.01 -14.04
N ARG A 81 6.62 1.36 -14.98
CA ARG A 81 6.04 0.34 -15.85
C ARG A 81 5.46 -0.86 -15.09
N HIS A 82 5.95 -1.15 -13.88
CA HIS A 82 5.45 -2.27 -13.08
C HIS A 82 3.99 -2.09 -12.64
N ALA A 83 3.47 -0.86 -12.66
CA ALA A 83 2.04 -0.63 -12.49
C ALA A 83 1.22 -1.24 -13.65
N LEU A 84 1.73 -1.15 -14.89
CA LEU A 84 1.13 -1.79 -16.07
C LEU A 84 1.27 -3.31 -16.01
N ASP A 85 2.39 -3.82 -15.52
CA ASP A 85 2.62 -5.26 -15.39
C ASP A 85 1.65 -5.89 -14.38
N LEU A 86 1.33 -5.20 -13.27
CA LEU A 86 0.31 -5.62 -12.31
C LEU A 86 -1.09 -5.59 -12.93
N GLU A 87 -1.45 -4.51 -13.63
CA GLU A 87 -2.74 -4.36 -14.31
C GLU A 87 -2.94 -5.45 -15.38
N ALA A 88 -1.91 -5.75 -16.18
CA ALA A 88 -1.94 -6.81 -17.19
C ALA A 88 -2.20 -8.21 -16.60
N ARG A 89 -1.87 -8.41 -15.32
CA ARG A 89 -2.16 -9.62 -14.55
C ARG A 89 -3.51 -9.58 -13.83
N GLY A 90 -4.27 -8.48 -13.97
CA GLY A 90 -5.52 -8.28 -13.25
C GLY A 90 -5.36 -8.00 -11.75
N ILE A 91 -4.16 -7.62 -11.31
CA ILE A 91 -3.86 -7.31 -9.91
C ILE A 91 -4.11 -5.83 -9.66
N LEU A 92 -5.01 -5.52 -8.73
CA LEU A 92 -5.28 -4.15 -8.31
C LEU A 92 -4.13 -3.67 -7.41
N TYR A 93 -3.44 -2.62 -7.81
CA TYR A 93 -2.42 -1.96 -7.01
C TYR A 93 -2.99 -0.76 -6.25
N ALA A 94 -2.90 -0.75 -4.92
CA ALA A 94 -3.17 0.41 -4.10
C ALA A 94 -1.90 1.25 -3.98
N PRO A 95 -1.85 2.47 -4.57
CA PRO A 95 -0.63 3.28 -4.58
C PRO A 95 -0.11 3.56 -3.19
N ASP A 96 1.16 3.25 -2.97
CA ASP A 96 1.79 3.22 -1.66
C ASP A 96 1.78 4.57 -0.94
N PHE A 97 2.07 5.66 -1.64
CA PHE A 97 2.11 7.00 -1.05
C PHE A 97 0.74 7.53 -0.59
N ILE A 98 -0.36 6.91 -1.04
CA ILE A 98 -1.70 7.16 -0.50
C ILE A 98 -1.90 6.29 0.73
N LEU A 99 -1.64 4.99 0.59
CA LEU A 99 -1.94 4.01 1.62
C LEU A 99 -1.11 4.20 2.90
N ASN A 100 0.16 4.60 2.75
CA ASN A 100 1.09 4.83 3.85
C ASN A 100 1.12 6.28 4.37
N ALA A 101 0.23 7.16 3.90
CA ALA A 101 0.21 8.58 4.27
C ALA A 101 0.01 8.86 5.77
N GLY A 102 -0.40 7.86 6.56
CA GLY A 102 -0.68 8.03 7.99
C GLY A 102 0.46 8.66 8.78
N GLY A 103 1.71 8.28 8.49
CA GLY A 103 2.89 8.86 9.15
C GLY A 103 3.05 10.37 8.89
N ILE A 104 2.90 10.79 7.64
CA ILE A 104 2.97 12.21 7.25
C ILE A 104 1.78 12.99 7.83
N ILE A 105 0.58 12.40 7.84
CA ILE A 105 -0.61 13.02 8.44
C ILE A 105 -0.40 13.24 9.93
N CYS A 106 0.15 12.25 10.66
CA CYS A 106 0.47 12.39 12.09
C CYS A 106 1.50 13.50 12.34
N GLY A 107 2.57 13.57 11.56
CA GLY A 107 3.56 14.63 11.66
C GLY A 107 2.97 16.02 11.39
N GLY A 108 2.14 16.14 10.37
CA GLY A 108 1.42 17.38 10.04
C GLY A 108 0.46 17.81 11.16
N ALA A 109 -0.29 16.88 11.71
CA ALA A 109 -1.22 17.15 12.81
C ALA A 109 -0.49 17.68 14.06
N TYR A 110 0.68 17.12 14.37
CA TYR A 110 1.52 17.61 15.47
C TYR A 110 1.99 19.06 15.22
N LEU A 111 2.46 19.38 14.04
CA LEU A 111 2.93 20.74 13.69
C LEU A 111 1.80 21.76 13.71
N LEU A 112 0.59 21.36 13.36
CA LEU A 112 -0.60 22.21 13.31
C LEU A 112 -1.36 22.27 14.63
N ASN A 113 -0.87 21.58 15.68
CA ASN A 113 -1.55 21.42 16.97
C ASN A 113 -3.01 20.90 16.84
N GLU A 114 -3.22 19.96 15.91
CA GLU A 114 -4.53 19.34 15.73
C GLU A 114 -4.90 18.42 16.90
N THR A 115 -6.17 18.32 17.17
CA THR A 115 -6.70 17.38 18.18
C THR A 115 -6.64 15.94 17.67
N GLN A 116 -6.68 14.96 18.60
CA GLN A 116 -6.77 13.54 18.26
C GLN A 116 -7.93 13.25 17.30
N HIS A 117 -9.09 13.86 17.53
CA HIS A 117 -10.27 13.70 16.68
C HIS A 117 -10.03 14.19 15.23
N GLN A 118 -9.38 15.35 15.08
CA GLN A 118 -9.02 15.88 13.74
C GLN A 118 -8.03 14.97 13.02
N LEU A 119 -7.04 14.43 13.74
CA LEU A 119 -6.09 13.46 13.21
C LEU A 119 -6.80 12.20 12.70
N GLU A 120 -7.69 11.62 13.52
CA GLU A 120 -8.47 10.43 13.14
C GLU A 120 -9.33 10.68 11.91
N GLN A 121 -9.99 11.83 11.82
CA GLN A 121 -10.75 12.22 10.63
C GLN A 121 -9.88 12.34 9.37
N ARG A 122 -8.63 12.79 9.51
CA ARG A 122 -7.70 12.85 8.36
C ARG A 122 -7.22 11.48 7.94
N ILE A 123 -6.95 10.59 8.88
CA ILE A 123 -6.54 9.21 8.60
C ILE A 123 -7.66 8.44 7.87
N THR A 124 -8.90 8.59 8.32
CA THR A 124 -10.05 7.92 7.66
C THR A 124 -10.24 8.36 6.21
N LYS A 125 -9.87 9.59 5.85
CA LYS A 125 -9.92 10.08 4.45
C LYS A 125 -8.97 9.35 3.50
N ILE A 126 -7.98 8.61 3.99
CA ILE A 126 -7.12 7.78 3.15
C ILE A 126 -7.97 6.78 2.35
N TYR A 127 -8.96 6.17 2.98
CA TYR A 127 -9.89 5.25 2.33
C TYR A 127 -10.67 5.93 1.21
N ASP A 128 -11.30 7.07 1.47
CA ASP A 128 -12.08 7.82 0.48
C ASP A 128 -11.19 8.26 -0.68
N THR A 129 -10.00 8.76 -0.38
CA THR A 129 -9.00 9.16 -1.40
C THR A 129 -8.63 7.98 -2.30
N LEU A 130 -8.43 6.80 -1.73
CA LEU A 130 -8.08 5.61 -2.50
C LEU A 130 -9.22 5.21 -3.44
N LEU A 131 -10.48 5.27 -2.98
CA LEU A 131 -11.65 5.01 -3.82
C LEU A 131 -11.78 6.03 -4.96
N GLU A 132 -11.55 7.33 -4.70
CA GLU A 132 -11.54 8.38 -5.73
C GLU A 132 -10.47 8.10 -6.80
N VAL A 133 -9.29 7.65 -6.38
CA VAL A 133 -8.19 7.28 -7.29
C VAL A 133 -8.56 6.07 -8.15
N PHE A 134 -9.15 5.03 -7.57
CA PHE A 134 -9.59 3.87 -8.34
C PHE A 134 -10.69 4.22 -9.35
N ASP A 135 -11.64 5.08 -8.97
CA ASP A 135 -12.66 5.58 -9.89
C ASP A 135 -12.04 6.40 -11.03
N LEU A 136 -11.08 7.27 -10.72
CA LEU A 136 -10.33 8.04 -11.73
C LEU A 136 -9.57 7.11 -12.69
N ALA A 137 -8.87 6.09 -12.17
CA ALA A 137 -8.16 5.11 -12.96
C ALA A 137 -9.10 4.42 -13.96
N LYS A 138 -10.23 3.94 -13.47
CA LYS A 138 -11.25 3.26 -14.28
C LYS A 138 -11.84 4.18 -15.36
N ARG A 139 -12.24 5.41 -15.01
CA ARG A 139 -12.83 6.37 -15.96
C ARG A 139 -11.85 6.79 -17.04
N CYS A 140 -10.57 7.01 -16.67
CA CYS A 140 -9.55 7.45 -17.61
C CYS A 140 -8.83 6.30 -18.33
N ARG A 141 -9.08 5.05 -17.94
CA ARG A 141 -8.38 3.85 -18.46
C ARG A 141 -6.87 3.96 -18.31
N ILE A 142 -6.42 4.29 -17.11
CA ILE A 142 -5.02 4.42 -16.71
C ILE A 142 -4.79 3.59 -15.44
N THR A 143 -3.54 3.27 -15.15
CA THR A 143 -3.20 2.55 -13.91
C THR A 143 -3.56 3.35 -12.67
N SER A 144 -3.80 2.67 -11.55
CA SER A 144 -4.04 3.31 -10.25
C SER A 144 -2.87 4.20 -9.81
N ALA A 145 -1.63 3.83 -10.14
CA ALA A 145 -0.43 4.63 -9.88
C ALA A 145 -0.49 5.97 -10.64
N THR A 146 -0.72 5.94 -11.96
CA THR A 146 -0.88 7.16 -12.77
C THR A 146 -2.08 8.02 -12.32
N ALA A 147 -3.18 7.37 -11.92
CA ALA A 147 -4.35 8.09 -11.41
C ALA A 147 -4.04 8.81 -10.09
N ALA A 148 -3.27 8.18 -9.20
CA ALA A 148 -2.86 8.76 -7.94
C ALA A 148 -1.96 9.98 -8.12
N GLU A 149 -1.03 9.94 -9.07
CA GLU A 149 -0.19 11.09 -9.44
C GLU A 149 -1.03 12.26 -9.94
N ARG A 150 -1.93 12.02 -10.90
CA ARG A 150 -2.85 13.05 -11.42
C ARG A 150 -3.76 13.62 -10.33
N TYR A 151 -4.23 12.77 -9.43
CA TYR A 151 -5.02 13.18 -8.29
C TYR A 151 -4.22 14.12 -7.37
N ALA A 152 -2.98 13.77 -7.05
CA ALA A 152 -2.09 14.60 -6.24
C ALA A 152 -1.80 15.95 -6.94
N GLU A 153 -1.43 15.93 -8.23
CA GLU A 153 -1.18 17.13 -9.02
C GLU A 153 -2.38 18.09 -9.03
N SER A 154 -3.60 17.56 -9.17
CA SER A 154 -4.83 18.36 -9.17
C SER A 154 -5.09 19.11 -7.85
N ARG A 155 -4.46 18.67 -6.77
CA ARG A 155 -4.57 19.26 -5.43
C ARG A 155 -3.44 20.21 -5.08
N LEU A 156 -2.38 20.24 -5.86
CA LEU A 156 -1.32 21.22 -5.69
C LEU A 156 -1.81 22.61 -6.16
N PRO A 157 -1.55 23.69 -5.39
CA PRO A 157 -1.80 25.03 -5.89
C PRO A 157 -1.00 25.21 -7.18
N ILE A 158 -1.65 25.71 -8.23
CA ILE A 158 -0.97 26.05 -9.48
C ILE A 158 0.21 26.96 -9.10
N ALA A 159 1.42 26.44 -9.23
CA ALA A 159 2.60 27.24 -9.01
C ALA A 159 2.50 28.42 -9.99
N MET A 160 2.33 29.63 -9.46
CA MET A 160 2.42 30.85 -10.28
C MET A 160 3.79 30.75 -10.95
N SER A 161 3.78 30.57 -12.27
CA SER A 161 5.02 30.58 -13.04
C SER A 161 5.67 31.94 -12.81
N VAL A 162 6.73 31.92 -12.04
CA VAL A 162 7.61 33.10 -11.92
C VAL A 162 8.21 33.28 -13.30
N ARG A 163 7.77 34.34 -13.98
CA ARG A 163 8.35 34.85 -15.22
C ARG A 163 9.73 35.42 -14.95
#